data_f715fd00a2c9877ee51c94adfd5032a3
#
_entry.id   f715fd00a2c9877ee51c94adfd5032a3
#
_cell.length_a   1.000
_cell.length_b   1.000
_cell.length_c   1.000
_cell.angle_alpha   90.00
_cell.angle_beta   90.00
_cell.angle_gamma   90.00
#
_symmetry.space_group_name_H-M   'P 1'
#
loop_
_entity.id
_entity.type
_entity.pdbx_description
1 polymer ?
#
loop_
_entity_poly.entity_id
_entity_poly.type
_entity_poly.pdbx_seq_one_letter_code
_entity_poly.pdbx_strand_id
1 'polypeptide(L)'
;DIDGTLTTASGRIDARAFELLPDWDAPIVFATGKSFPYPVALAQFLGRPELVIAENGGVVHVDGETTVVGDPTAPRAVVEAFRGRGGDPIWGPEDTVNRWRETEVAVSLDADESLLRAAAAGADDVAVVDTGYAYHVKSTGVSKGRALKRVAGALDIDLGAFVAIGDSENYASTFAVAGESYALANADDTARDAADAVTSASYMDGTAGVLADLRNRSE
;
A
#
# COMPACT_ATOMS: atom_id res chain seq x y z
N ASP A 1 6.39 1.91 -1.21
CA ASP A 1 5.20 2.55 -0.61
C ASP A 1 5.13 4.04 -0.96
N ILE A 2 3.99 4.67 -0.64
CA ILE A 2 3.80 6.12 -0.84
C ILE A 2 3.69 6.83 0.51
N ASP A 3 2.61 6.58 1.25
CA ASP A 3 2.35 7.22 2.54
C ASP A 3 3.35 6.72 3.57
N GLY A 4 3.95 7.61 4.34
CA GLY A 4 4.97 7.23 5.32
C GLY A 4 6.35 6.88 4.72
N THR A 5 6.46 6.78 3.38
CA THR A 5 7.67 6.36 2.65
C THR A 5 8.19 7.44 1.71
N LEU A 6 7.36 7.91 0.78
CA LEU A 6 7.69 9.04 -0.12
C LEU A 6 7.17 10.38 0.40
N THR A 7 6.55 10.36 1.57
CA THR A 7 5.96 11.56 2.17
C THR A 7 6.82 12.09 3.31
N THR A 8 6.53 13.32 3.71
CA THR A 8 6.95 13.91 4.98
C THR A 8 6.05 13.41 6.12
N ALA A 9 6.42 13.69 7.37
CA ALA A 9 5.58 13.39 8.54
C ALA A 9 4.20 14.07 8.52
N SER A 10 4.02 15.11 7.70
CA SER A 10 2.72 15.78 7.51
C SER A 10 1.89 15.18 6.36
N GLY A 11 2.29 14.05 5.78
CA GLY A 11 1.57 13.33 4.72
C GLY A 11 1.66 13.97 3.33
N ARG A 12 2.51 14.99 3.13
CA ARG A 12 2.75 15.59 1.80
C ARG A 12 3.87 14.83 1.10
N ILE A 13 3.76 14.63 -0.22
CA ILE A 13 4.88 14.11 -1.02
C ILE A 13 6.10 15.03 -0.80
N ASP A 14 7.23 14.43 -0.44
CA ASP A 14 8.50 15.14 -0.30
C ASP A 14 9.03 15.53 -1.69
N ALA A 15 9.52 16.76 -1.82
CA ALA A 15 10.01 17.29 -3.10
C ALA A 15 11.14 16.42 -3.71
N ARG A 16 11.95 15.78 -2.87
CA ARG A 16 13.03 14.88 -3.31
C ARG A 16 12.54 13.66 -4.09
N ALA A 17 11.27 13.25 -3.93
CA ALA A 17 10.70 12.22 -4.78
C ALA A 17 10.72 12.62 -6.26
N PHE A 18 10.49 13.92 -6.56
CA PHE A 18 10.56 14.48 -7.91
C PHE A 18 11.99 14.71 -8.43
N GLU A 19 12.98 14.59 -7.57
CA GLU A 19 14.41 14.72 -7.92
C GLU A 19 15.07 13.35 -8.11
N LEU A 20 14.70 12.37 -7.28
CA LEU A 20 15.39 11.08 -7.20
C LEU A 20 14.76 10.00 -8.09
N LEU A 21 13.42 9.99 -8.22
CA LEU A 21 12.71 8.91 -8.88
C LEU A 21 12.61 9.04 -10.42
N PRO A 22 12.53 10.23 -11.04
CA PRO A 22 12.44 10.35 -12.51
C PRO A 22 13.59 9.66 -13.25
N ASP A 23 14.82 9.84 -12.78
CA ASP A 23 16.05 9.34 -13.40
C ASP A 23 16.54 8.01 -12.77
N TRP A 24 15.66 7.27 -12.08
CA TRP A 24 16.01 5.95 -11.55
C TRP A 24 16.04 4.90 -12.65
N ASP A 25 17.15 4.17 -12.80
CA ASP A 25 17.39 3.28 -13.94
C ASP A 25 16.54 2.00 -13.94
N ALA A 26 16.01 1.59 -12.78
CA ALA A 26 15.17 0.39 -12.67
C ALA A 26 13.67 0.72 -12.69
N PRO A 27 12.80 -0.25 -12.99
CA PRO A 27 11.35 -0.11 -12.83
C PRO A 27 10.97 0.23 -11.39
N ILE A 28 10.05 1.16 -11.20
CA ILE A 28 9.49 1.54 -9.90
C ILE A 28 8.03 1.14 -9.84
N VAL A 29 7.68 0.31 -8.85
CA VAL A 29 6.29 -0.09 -8.58
C VAL A 29 5.76 0.74 -7.41
N PHE A 30 4.74 1.57 -7.65
CA PHE A 30 4.07 2.34 -6.60
C PHE A 30 2.99 1.47 -5.96
N ALA A 31 3.21 1.05 -4.71
CA ALA A 31 2.28 0.18 -3.98
C ALA A 31 1.69 0.91 -2.77
N THR A 32 0.35 1.00 -2.69
CA THR A 32 -0.34 1.81 -1.68
C THR A 32 -1.67 1.21 -1.23
N GLY A 33 -2.16 1.61 -0.06
CA GLY A 33 -3.54 1.40 0.36
C GLY A 33 -4.55 2.41 -0.22
N LYS A 34 -4.08 3.45 -0.95
CA LYS A 34 -4.99 4.39 -1.61
C LYS A 34 -5.66 3.77 -2.84
N SER A 35 -6.79 4.36 -3.27
CA SER A 35 -7.47 3.97 -4.50
C SER A 35 -6.64 4.26 -5.75
N PHE A 36 -6.92 3.54 -6.82
CA PHE A 36 -6.15 3.46 -8.06
C PHE A 36 -5.72 4.81 -8.68
N PRO A 37 -6.56 5.87 -8.74
CA PRO A 37 -6.15 7.13 -9.36
C PRO A 37 -4.94 7.82 -8.70
N TYR A 38 -4.72 7.62 -7.40
CA TYR A 38 -3.64 8.30 -6.67
C TYR A 38 -2.24 7.87 -7.11
N PRO A 39 -1.88 6.57 -7.10
CA PRO A 39 -0.55 6.13 -7.53
C PRO A 39 -0.34 6.31 -9.04
N VAL A 40 -1.39 6.23 -9.85
CA VAL A 40 -1.32 6.54 -11.29
C VAL A 40 -0.93 8.00 -11.50
N ALA A 41 -1.63 8.94 -10.86
CA ALA A 41 -1.29 10.36 -10.96
C ALA A 41 0.14 10.65 -10.49
N LEU A 42 0.58 10.01 -9.40
CA LEU A 42 1.95 10.16 -8.91
C LEU A 42 2.97 9.67 -9.96
N ALA A 43 2.77 8.47 -10.54
CA ALA A 43 3.65 7.94 -11.58
C ALA A 43 3.74 8.91 -12.78
N GLN A 44 2.60 9.41 -13.25
CA GLN A 44 2.53 10.40 -14.35
C GLN A 44 3.28 11.68 -14.03
N PHE A 45 3.07 12.27 -12.83
CA PHE A 45 3.78 13.49 -12.42
C PHE A 45 5.29 13.29 -12.25
N LEU A 46 5.71 12.08 -11.91
CA LEU A 46 7.12 11.70 -11.83
C LEU A 46 7.71 11.33 -13.21
N GLY A 47 6.93 11.30 -14.28
CA GLY A 47 7.38 10.86 -15.61
C GLY A 47 7.78 9.36 -15.64
N ARG A 48 7.18 8.55 -14.77
CA ARG A 48 7.48 7.11 -14.67
C ARG A 48 6.38 6.26 -15.30
N PRO A 49 6.70 5.05 -15.80
CA PRO A 49 5.69 4.07 -16.20
C PRO A 49 4.70 3.80 -15.06
N GLU A 50 3.43 3.61 -15.41
CA GLU A 50 2.34 3.37 -14.45
C GLU A 50 2.37 1.92 -13.96
N LEU A 51 3.39 1.55 -13.18
CA LEU A 51 3.48 0.27 -12.49
C LEU A 51 2.89 0.45 -11.09
N VAL A 52 1.68 -0.03 -10.89
CA VAL A 52 0.88 0.33 -9.71
C VAL A 52 0.27 -0.89 -9.04
N ILE A 53 0.36 -0.90 -7.71
CA ILE A 53 -0.40 -1.76 -6.81
C ILE A 53 -1.21 -0.84 -5.91
N ALA A 54 -2.53 -0.78 -6.11
CA ALA A 54 -3.45 0.03 -5.32
C ALA A 54 -4.34 -0.84 -4.43
N GLU A 55 -5.03 -0.20 -3.48
CA GLU A 55 -5.98 -0.86 -2.58
C GLU A 55 -5.40 -2.11 -1.91
N ASN A 56 -4.19 -1.97 -1.34
CA ASN A 56 -3.49 -3.05 -0.65
C ASN A 56 -3.30 -4.32 -1.51
N GLY A 57 -3.27 -4.18 -2.83
CA GLY A 57 -3.11 -5.27 -3.79
C GLY A 57 -4.40 -5.69 -4.48
N GLY A 58 -5.52 -4.99 -4.24
CA GLY A 58 -6.81 -5.25 -4.88
C GLY A 58 -6.85 -4.83 -6.34
N VAL A 59 -6.10 -3.79 -6.70
CA VAL A 59 -5.98 -3.31 -8.08
C VAL A 59 -4.51 -3.30 -8.47
N VAL A 60 -4.19 -3.92 -9.60
CA VAL A 60 -2.84 -3.99 -10.17
C VAL A 60 -2.86 -3.43 -11.58
N HIS A 61 -1.96 -2.48 -11.87
CA HIS A 61 -1.76 -1.96 -13.21
C HIS A 61 -0.30 -2.13 -13.63
N VAL A 62 -0.11 -2.79 -14.75
CA VAL A 62 1.20 -3.09 -15.30
C VAL A 62 1.07 -3.28 -16.81
N ASP A 63 2.03 -2.78 -17.58
CA ASP A 63 2.09 -2.90 -19.05
C ASP A 63 0.79 -2.43 -19.76
N GLY A 64 0.17 -1.37 -19.25
CA GLY A 64 -1.07 -0.81 -19.80
C GLY A 64 -2.35 -1.58 -19.45
N GLU A 65 -2.25 -2.70 -18.72
CA GLU A 65 -3.40 -3.50 -18.29
C GLU A 65 -3.73 -3.29 -16.83
N THR A 66 -5.02 -3.11 -16.53
CA THR A 66 -5.53 -3.02 -15.14
C THR A 66 -6.27 -4.30 -14.79
N THR A 67 -5.84 -4.95 -13.72
CA THR A 67 -6.51 -6.14 -13.15
C THR A 67 -7.09 -5.80 -11.78
N VAL A 68 -8.40 -6.01 -11.60
CA VAL A 68 -9.10 -5.95 -10.31
C VAL A 68 -9.12 -7.37 -9.74
N VAL A 69 -8.53 -7.56 -8.57
CA VAL A 69 -8.30 -8.88 -7.95
C VAL A 69 -9.25 -9.14 -6.78
N GLY A 70 -9.62 -8.08 -6.05
CA GLY A 70 -10.52 -8.18 -4.91
C GLY A 70 -12.00 -8.10 -5.33
N ASP A 71 -12.88 -8.54 -4.43
CA ASP A 71 -14.33 -8.38 -4.56
C ASP A 71 -14.83 -7.46 -3.42
N PRO A 72 -15.41 -6.28 -3.72
CA PRO A 72 -15.88 -5.35 -2.69
C PRO A 72 -17.19 -5.79 -2.03
N THR A 73 -17.86 -6.84 -2.49
CA THR A 73 -19.20 -7.25 -2.03
C THR A 73 -19.18 -7.60 -0.55
N ALA A 74 -18.29 -8.47 -0.12
CA ALA A 74 -18.16 -8.86 1.28
C ALA A 74 -17.65 -7.73 2.19
N PRO A 75 -16.61 -6.96 1.84
CA PRO A 75 -16.21 -5.75 2.55
C PRO A 75 -17.35 -4.73 2.74
N ARG A 76 -18.14 -4.45 1.70
CA ARG A 76 -19.30 -3.54 1.79
C ARG A 76 -20.36 -4.09 2.73
N ALA A 77 -20.65 -5.39 2.68
CA ALA A 77 -21.62 -6.03 3.58
C ALA A 77 -21.19 -5.91 5.06
N VAL A 78 -19.89 -6.06 5.36
CA VAL A 78 -19.35 -5.87 6.70
C VAL A 78 -19.56 -4.42 7.18
N VAL A 79 -19.27 -3.41 6.34
CA VAL A 79 -19.50 -2.00 6.71
C VAL A 79 -20.99 -1.70 6.91
N GLU A 80 -21.88 -2.28 6.12
CA GLU A 80 -23.32 -2.16 6.35
C GLU A 80 -23.76 -2.86 7.66
N ALA A 81 -23.20 -4.02 7.98
CA ALA A 81 -23.45 -4.68 9.26
C ALA A 81 -22.91 -3.86 10.45
N PHE A 82 -21.77 -3.18 10.29
CA PHE A 82 -21.24 -2.23 11.25
C PHE A 82 -22.21 -1.07 11.50
N ARG A 83 -22.71 -0.44 10.43
CA ARG A 83 -23.74 0.60 10.51
C ARG A 83 -25.02 0.11 11.18
N GLY A 84 -25.48 -1.09 10.84
CA GLY A 84 -26.67 -1.73 11.43
C GLY A 84 -26.54 -1.99 12.94
N ARG A 85 -25.32 -2.04 13.46
CA ARG A 85 -25.02 -2.16 14.91
C ARG A 85 -24.82 -0.81 15.59
N GLY A 86 -25.05 0.31 14.89
CA GLY A 86 -24.90 1.68 15.41
C GLY A 86 -23.50 2.28 15.20
N GLY A 87 -22.63 1.62 14.45
CA GLY A 87 -21.32 2.16 14.08
C GLY A 87 -21.42 3.22 12.98
N ASP A 88 -20.53 4.21 13.02
CA ASP A 88 -20.36 5.22 11.98
C ASP A 88 -18.98 5.07 11.34
N PRO A 89 -18.89 4.74 10.03
CA PRO A 89 -17.60 4.66 9.33
C PRO A 89 -16.95 6.02 9.10
N ILE A 90 -17.67 7.12 9.38
CA ILE A 90 -17.30 8.53 9.18
C ILE A 90 -17.18 8.89 7.71
N TRP A 91 -16.50 8.08 6.91
CA TRP A 91 -16.41 8.24 5.47
C TRP A 91 -17.48 7.41 4.75
N GLY A 92 -18.26 8.08 3.89
CA GLY A 92 -19.25 7.44 3.03
C GLY A 92 -18.66 6.98 1.69
N PRO A 93 -19.48 6.35 0.84
CA PRO A 93 -19.07 5.92 -0.50
C PRO A 93 -18.74 7.08 -1.45
N GLU A 94 -19.29 8.28 -1.19
CA GLU A 94 -19.06 9.49 -2.00
C GLU A 94 -17.84 10.29 -1.57
N ASP A 95 -17.28 9.99 -0.40
CA ASP A 95 -16.04 10.62 0.05
C ASP A 95 -14.87 10.23 -0.85
N THR A 96 -13.95 11.15 -1.09
CA THR A 96 -12.79 10.92 -1.96
C THR A 96 -11.94 9.73 -1.54
N VAL A 97 -11.98 9.36 -0.25
CA VAL A 97 -11.30 8.19 0.29
C VAL A 97 -11.88 6.89 -0.27
N ASN A 98 -13.21 6.81 -0.48
CA ASN A 98 -13.92 5.60 -0.91
C ASN A 98 -14.43 5.65 -2.35
N ARG A 99 -14.62 6.84 -2.91
CA ARG A 99 -15.31 7.05 -4.19
C ARG A 99 -14.75 6.24 -5.37
N TRP A 100 -13.45 6.01 -5.38
CA TRP A 100 -12.76 5.30 -6.48
C TRP A 100 -12.21 3.94 -6.05
N ARG A 101 -12.71 3.38 -4.93
CA ARG A 101 -12.30 2.05 -4.50
C ARG A 101 -13.11 0.96 -5.19
N GLU A 102 -12.39 -0.01 -5.71
CA GLU A 102 -12.94 -1.14 -6.47
C GLU A 102 -13.04 -2.42 -5.62
N THR A 103 -12.22 -2.58 -4.56
CA THR A 103 -12.03 -3.88 -3.91
C THR A 103 -12.16 -3.86 -2.39
N GLU A 104 -12.14 -2.71 -1.77
CA GLU A 104 -12.18 -2.55 -0.31
C GLU A 104 -12.98 -1.33 0.10
N VAL A 105 -13.23 -1.18 1.40
CA VAL A 105 -13.82 0.02 1.99
C VAL A 105 -12.91 0.55 3.07
N ALA A 106 -12.59 1.84 3.02
CA ALA A 106 -11.85 2.53 4.07
C ALA A 106 -12.83 3.12 5.10
N VAL A 107 -12.55 2.88 6.37
CA VAL A 107 -13.26 3.40 7.54
C VAL A 107 -12.30 4.26 8.33
N SER A 108 -12.73 5.43 8.82
CA SER A 108 -11.87 6.34 9.59
C SER A 108 -11.33 5.67 10.86
N LEU A 109 -10.11 6.04 11.28
CA LEU A 109 -9.55 5.61 12.57
C LEU A 109 -10.33 6.16 13.77
N ASP A 110 -11.16 7.20 13.59
CA ASP A 110 -12.04 7.73 14.64
C ASP A 110 -13.31 6.86 14.84
N ALA A 111 -13.54 5.85 14.00
CA ALA A 111 -14.66 4.91 14.14
C ALA A 111 -14.39 3.89 15.26
N ASP A 112 -15.44 3.26 15.77
CA ASP A 112 -15.33 2.20 16.78
C ASP A 112 -14.73 0.93 16.17
N GLU A 113 -13.41 0.76 16.35
CA GLU A 113 -12.65 -0.38 15.86
C GLU A 113 -13.20 -1.71 16.37
N SER A 114 -13.56 -1.78 17.65
CA SER A 114 -14.01 -3.02 18.28
C SER A 114 -15.34 -3.49 17.68
N LEU A 115 -16.23 -2.56 17.41
CA LEU A 115 -17.50 -2.82 16.76
C LEU A 115 -17.32 -3.20 15.27
N LEU A 116 -16.36 -2.55 14.57
CA LEU A 116 -16.02 -2.87 13.19
C LEU A 116 -15.45 -4.29 13.08
N ARG A 117 -14.49 -4.65 13.93
CA ARG A 117 -13.93 -6.01 13.98
C ARG A 117 -14.98 -7.04 14.37
N ALA A 118 -15.89 -6.72 15.30
CA ALA A 118 -17.01 -7.58 15.65
C ALA A 118 -18.01 -7.75 14.48
N ALA A 119 -18.18 -6.74 13.63
CA ALA A 119 -18.99 -6.85 12.42
C ALA A 119 -18.31 -7.77 11.37
N ALA A 120 -16.99 -7.70 11.26
CA ALA A 120 -16.20 -8.54 10.36
C ALA A 120 -16.05 -10.00 10.82
N ALA A 121 -16.17 -10.30 12.10
CA ALA A 121 -15.94 -11.64 12.67
C ALA A 121 -16.88 -12.74 12.11
N GLY A 122 -17.97 -12.37 11.45
CA GLY A 122 -18.90 -13.30 10.78
C GLY A 122 -18.64 -13.49 9.28
N ALA A 123 -17.57 -12.90 8.74
CA ALA A 123 -17.20 -12.96 7.32
C ALA A 123 -15.80 -13.58 7.18
N ASP A 124 -15.73 -14.87 6.85
CA ASP A 124 -14.48 -15.66 6.85
C ASP A 124 -13.43 -15.15 5.84
N ASP A 125 -13.84 -14.43 4.82
CA ASP A 125 -13.02 -13.93 3.71
C ASP A 125 -12.77 -12.42 3.76
N VAL A 126 -13.10 -11.76 4.88
CA VAL A 126 -12.88 -10.32 5.10
C VAL A 126 -11.91 -10.10 6.26
N ALA A 127 -10.95 -9.21 6.06
CA ALA A 127 -10.03 -8.70 7.07
C ALA A 127 -10.24 -7.21 7.31
N VAL A 128 -10.00 -6.76 8.55
CA VAL A 128 -9.87 -5.35 8.91
C VAL A 128 -8.40 -5.09 9.23
N VAL A 129 -7.73 -4.30 8.38
CA VAL A 129 -6.32 -3.94 8.49
C VAL A 129 -6.19 -2.48 8.86
N ASP A 130 -5.46 -2.19 9.93
CA ASP A 130 -5.08 -0.83 10.31
C ASP A 130 -3.79 -0.45 9.55
N THR A 131 -3.80 0.67 8.85
CA THR A 131 -2.64 1.17 8.10
C THR A 131 -2.08 2.47 8.68
N GLY A 132 -2.52 2.87 9.88
CA GLY A 132 -2.20 4.16 10.48
C GLY A 132 -2.90 5.36 9.82
N TYR A 133 -3.57 5.14 8.68
CA TYR A 133 -4.39 6.11 7.96
C TYR A 133 -5.89 5.79 8.04
N ALA A 134 -6.25 4.52 7.92
CA ALA A 134 -7.62 4.02 7.90
C ALA A 134 -7.67 2.55 8.34
N TYR A 135 -8.84 2.12 8.81
CA TYR A 135 -9.19 0.69 8.82
C TYR A 135 -9.64 0.30 7.42
N HIS A 136 -8.88 -0.57 6.77
CA HIS A 136 -9.23 -1.13 5.47
C HIS A 136 -10.00 -2.44 5.65
N VAL A 137 -11.28 -2.42 5.27
CA VAL A 137 -12.13 -3.61 5.22
C VAL A 137 -11.99 -4.23 3.84
N LYS A 138 -11.31 -5.37 3.74
CA LYS A 138 -10.85 -5.96 2.47
C LYS A 138 -10.93 -7.48 2.46
N SER A 139 -10.87 -8.09 1.29
CA SER A 139 -10.78 -9.55 1.14
C SER A 139 -9.46 -10.10 1.68
N THR A 140 -9.49 -11.21 2.43
CA THR A 140 -8.28 -11.87 2.98
C THR A 140 -7.34 -12.39 1.89
N GLY A 141 -7.87 -12.71 0.69
CA GLY A 141 -7.10 -13.16 -0.47
C GLY A 141 -6.25 -12.08 -1.14
N VAL A 142 -6.37 -10.81 -0.74
CA VAL A 142 -5.72 -9.65 -1.35
C VAL A 142 -4.57 -9.16 -0.47
N SER A 143 -3.36 -9.00 -1.05
CA SER A 143 -2.22 -8.38 -0.37
C SER A 143 -1.23 -7.77 -1.38
N LYS A 144 -0.46 -6.77 -0.93
CA LYS A 144 0.58 -6.13 -1.77
C LYS A 144 1.62 -7.15 -2.26
N GLY A 145 2.01 -8.13 -1.44
CA GLY A 145 2.96 -9.19 -1.85
C GLY A 145 2.40 -10.14 -2.93
N ARG A 146 1.11 -10.49 -2.87
CA ARG A 146 0.48 -11.24 -3.96
C ARG A 146 0.37 -10.41 -5.24
N ALA A 147 0.11 -9.12 -5.12
CA ALA A 147 0.08 -8.20 -6.23
C ALA A 147 1.48 -8.03 -6.85
N LEU A 148 2.54 -7.93 -6.03
CA LEU A 148 3.91 -7.85 -6.52
C LEU A 148 4.30 -9.08 -7.35
N LYS A 149 3.86 -10.28 -6.98
CA LYS A 149 4.07 -11.51 -7.79
C LYS A 149 3.45 -11.39 -9.19
N ARG A 150 2.29 -10.73 -9.32
CA ARG A 150 1.65 -10.47 -10.63
C ARG A 150 2.45 -9.47 -11.46
N VAL A 151 2.90 -8.37 -10.82
CA VAL A 151 3.75 -7.37 -11.47
C VAL A 151 5.06 -8.00 -11.94
N ALA A 152 5.73 -8.78 -11.09
CA ALA A 152 6.96 -9.48 -11.40
C ALA A 152 6.79 -10.41 -12.62
N GLY A 153 5.69 -11.21 -12.64
CA GLY A 153 5.38 -12.08 -13.77
C GLY A 153 5.07 -11.33 -15.05
N ALA A 154 4.38 -10.19 -15.00
CA ALA A 154 4.07 -9.38 -16.19
C ALA A 154 5.32 -8.70 -16.76
N LEU A 155 6.27 -8.30 -15.90
CA LEU A 155 7.54 -7.68 -16.31
C LEU A 155 8.64 -8.68 -16.65
N ASP A 156 8.41 -9.99 -16.45
CA ASP A 156 9.43 -11.05 -16.54
C ASP A 156 10.68 -10.75 -15.68
N ILE A 157 10.44 -10.24 -14.45
CA ILE A 157 11.48 -9.92 -13.47
C ILE A 157 11.36 -10.90 -12.30
N ASP A 158 12.49 -11.49 -11.88
CA ASP A 158 12.53 -12.35 -10.69
C ASP A 158 12.18 -11.56 -9.41
N LEU A 159 11.40 -12.15 -8.51
CA LEU A 159 11.04 -11.51 -7.25
C LEU A 159 12.27 -11.17 -6.39
N GLY A 160 13.32 -11.97 -6.49
CA GLY A 160 14.61 -11.72 -5.84
C GLY A 160 15.36 -10.48 -6.32
N ALA A 161 14.96 -9.89 -7.46
CA ALA A 161 15.51 -8.63 -7.95
C ALA A 161 14.77 -7.38 -7.42
N PHE A 162 13.63 -7.56 -6.75
CA PHE A 162 12.89 -6.43 -6.18
C PHE A 162 13.45 -6.03 -4.82
N VAL A 163 13.59 -4.72 -4.62
CA VAL A 163 13.82 -4.09 -3.33
C VAL A 163 12.53 -3.44 -2.86
N ALA A 164 12.06 -3.78 -1.67
CA ALA A 164 10.83 -3.25 -1.10
C ALA A 164 11.13 -2.27 0.04
N ILE A 165 10.50 -1.09 0.02
CA ILE A 165 10.62 -0.07 1.06
C ILE A 165 9.22 0.30 1.54
N GLY A 166 8.98 0.24 2.86
CA GLY A 166 7.68 0.55 3.43
C GLY A 166 7.72 0.81 4.93
N ASP A 167 6.57 1.15 5.52
CA ASP A 167 6.48 1.60 6.91
C ASP A 167 5.33 1.00 7.72
N SER A 168 4.52 0.13 7.13
CA SER A 168 3.32 -0.39 7.83
C SER A 168 3.05 -1.87 7.57
N GLU A 169 2.23 -2.50 8.42
CA GLU A 169 1.94 -3.93 8.44
C GLU A 169 1.51 -4.49 7.07
N ASN A 170 0.86 -3.68 6.23
CA ASN A 170 0.43 -4.08 4.89
C ASN A 170 1.60 -4.38 3.94
N TYR A 171 2.84 -3.98 4.31
CA TYR A 171 4.07 -4.29 3.60
C TYR A 171 4.69 -5.63 4.00
N ALA A 172 4.35 -6.22 5.14
CA ALA A 172 4.93 -7.49 5.58
C ALA A 172 4.82 -8.58 4.50
N SER A 173 3.69 -8.65 3.78
CA SER A 173 3.53 -9.59 2.67
C SER A 173 4.42 -9.30 1.45
N THR A 174 4.81 -8.04 1.25
CA THR A 174 5.72 -7.60 0.18
C THR A 174 7.17 -7.93 0.57
N PHE A 175 7.55 -7.62 1.80
CA PHE A 175 8.86 -7.94 2.36
C PHE A 175 9.16 -9.45 2.29
N ALA A 176 8.16 -10.27 2.59
CA ALA A 176 8.29 -11.74 2.53
C ALA A 176 8.56 -12.31 1.13
N VAL A 177 8.41 -11.55 0.06
CA VAL A 177 8.57 -12.03 -1.33
C VAL A 177 9.58 -11.25 -2.15
N ALA A 178 9.96 -10.05 -1.74
CA ALA A 178 11.04 -9.28 -2.35
C ALA A 178 12.41 -9.88 -2.03
N GLY A 179 13.41 -9.61 -2.86
CA GLY A 179 14.78 -10.08 -2.62
C GLY A 179 15.49 -9.31 -1.52
N GLU A 180 15.11 -8.06 -1.29
CA GLU A 180 15.63 -7.21 -0.22
C GLU A 180 14.52 -6.29 0.28
N SER A 181 14.46 -6.06 1.59
CA SER A 181 13.37 -5.29 2.19
C SER A 181 13.85 -4.35 3.30
N TYR A 182 13.29 -3.15 3.30
CA TYR A 182 13.60 -2.09 4.25
C TYR A 182 12.35 -1.54 4.91
N ALA A 183 12.24 -1.70 6.22
CA ALA A 183 11.31 -0.94 7.03
C ALA A 183 11.93 0.42 7.41
N LEU A 184 11.16 1.49 7.30
CA LEU A 184 11.64 2.82 7.68
C LEU A 184 11.61 3.00 9.20
N ALA A 185 12.37 3.98 9.74
CA ALA A 185 12.40 4.24 11.18
C ALA A 185 11.04 4.65 11.77
N ASN A 186 10.08 5.12 10.97
CA ASN A 186 8.70 5.37 11.37
C ASN A 186 7.78 4.15 11.21
N ALA A 187 8.31 3.00 10.80
CA ALA A 187 7.50 1.80 10.59
C ALA A 187 6.91 1.26 11.90
N ASP A 188 5.75 0.64 11.79
CA ASP A 188 5.16 -0.14 12.88
C ASP A 188 5.97 -1.41 13.18
N ASP A 189 5.68 -2.04 14.33
CA ASP A 189 6.44 -3.21 14.78
C ASP A 189 6.31 -4.39 13.81
N THR A 190 5.14 -4.59 13.19
CA THR A 190 4.89 -5.68 12.23
C THR A 190 5.76 -5.54 10.98
N ALA A 191 5.85 -4.32 10.43
CA ALA A 191 6.71 -4.04 9.29
C ALA A 191 8.20 -4.19 9.64
N ARG A 192 8.61 -3.71 10.82
CA ARG A 192 10.00 -3.82 11.31
C ARG A 192 10.42 -5.28 11.47
N ASP A 193 9.55 -6.11 12.05
CA ASP A 193 9.83 -7.53 12.29
C ASP A 193 9.87 -8.34 10.98
N ALA A 194 9.16 -7.88 9.95
CA ALA A 194 9.07 -8.56 8.66
C ALA A 194 10.18 -8.17 7.65
N ALA A 195 10.86 -7.05 7.85
CA ALA A 195 11.87 -6.53 6.93
C ALA A 195 13.26 -7.11 7.21
N ASP A 196 14.11 -7.22 6.18
CA ASP A 196 15.51 -7.62 6.32
C ASP A 196 16.34 -6.58 7.08
N ALA A 197 15.98 -5.29 6.94
CA ALA A 197 16.65 -4.20 7.63
C ALA A 197 15.70 -3.06 8.00
N VAL A 198 16.03 -2.36 9.09
CA VAL A 198 15.33 -1.14 9.51
C VAL A 198 16.26 0.06 9.31
N THR A 199 15.79 1.10 8.59
CA THR A 199 16.57 2.31 8.36
C THR A 199 16.71 3.14 9.63
N SER A 200 17.78 3.93 9.72
CA SER A 200 18.00 4.85 10.84
C SER A 200 17.15 6.14 10.73
N ALA A 201 16.62 6.43 9.56
CA ALA A 201 15.82 7.62 9.28
C ALA A 201 14.39 7.25 8.87
N SER A 202 13.46 8.20 9.06
CA SER A 202 12.04 8.05 8.83
C SER A 202 11.64 8.67 7.48
N TYR A 203 10.48 8.25 6.95
CA TYR A 203 9.88 8.88 5.77
C TYR A 203 10.84 8.95 4.58
N MET A 204 10.74 10.01 3.79
CA MET A 204 11.61 10.21 2.62
C MET A 204 13.11 10.28 2.97
N ASP A 205 13.50 10.63 4.20
CA ASP A 205 14.92 10.59 4.61
C ASP A 205 15.46 9.16 4.60
N GLY A 206 14.69 8.21 5.13
CA GLY A 206 15.03 6.79 5.10
C GLY A 206 15.03 6.25 3.67
N THR A 207 14.00 6.57 2.89
CA THR A 207 13.91 6.15 1.48
C THR A 207 15.08 6.67 0.66
N ALA A 208 15.44 7.96 0.79
CA ALA A 208 16.57 8.55 0.08
C ALA A 208 17.91 7.88 0.47
N GLY A 209 18.08 7.49 1.74
CA GLY A 209 19.24 6.73 2.20
C GLY A 209 19.34 5.37 1.50
N VAL A 210 18.24 4.60 1.45
CA VAL A 210 18.21 3.30 0.76
C VAL A 210 18.50 3.48 -0.74
N LEU A 211 17.89 4.47 -1.40
CA LEU A 211 18.13 4.73 -2.81
C LEU A 211 19.60 5.11 -3.10
N ALA A 212 20.22 5.90 -2.23
CA ALA A 212 21.65 6.23 -2.35
C ALA A 212 22.53 4.99 -2.23
N ASP A 213 22.25 4.11 -1.26
CA ASP A 213 23.00 2.87 -1.07
C ASP A 213 22.85 1.91 -2.25
N LEU A 214 21.65 1.79 -2.82
CA LEU A 214 21.40 0.97 -4.01
C LEU A 214 22.15 1.50 -5.24
N ARG A 215 22.19 2.81 -5.44
CA ARG A 215 22.94 3.43 -6.55
C ARG A 215 24.44 3.15 -6.43
N ASN A 216 25.01 3.28 -5.24
CA ASN A 216 26.43 3.01 -4.99
C ASN A 216 26.84 1.54 -5.20
N ARG A 217 25.87 0.58 -5.07
CA ARG A 217 26.13 -0.84 -5.35
C ARG A 217 26.11 -1.19 -6.85
N SER A 218 25.49 -0.33 -7.65
CA SER A 218 25.31 -0.55 -9.10
C SER A 218 26.45 0.05 -9.93
N GLU A 219 27.28 0.91 -9.31
CA GLU A 219 28.53 1.46 -9.88
C GLU A 219 29.73 0.52 -9.61
#